data_8e809333157ccadfc548442e80a9ea02
#
_entry.id   8e809333157ccadfc548442e80a9ea02
#
_cell.length_a   1.000
_cell.length_b   1.000
_cell.length_c   1.000
_cell.angle_alpha   90.00
_cell.angle_beta   90.00
_cell.angle_gamma   90.00
#
_symmetry.space_group_name_H-M   'P 1'
#
loop_
_entity.id
_entity.type
_entity.pdbx_description
1 polymer ?
#
loop_
_entity_poly.entity_id
_entity_poly.type
_entity_poly.pdbx_seq_one_letter_code
_entity_poly.pdbx_strand_id
1 'polypeptide(L)'
;SLTPEQLAEIEQLREQRSSTLRAVSEGMEGHIYTAYPVLDHGFVRVIDYMGDDAAICQAARVSYGKGTKSVQNDEGLIRYLMRHWHSTPFEMCEIKLHVKLPVFVARQWIRHRTANVNEYSARYSILDREFYIPAPEHVAAQSVVNNQGRGDILTGEEATRVLEILKADSARAYDNYENMISQDGQQGLARELARMNLPANIYTQW
;
A
#
# COMPACT_ATOMS: atom_id res chain seq x y z
N SER A 1 -13.26 -0.34 -2.83
CA SER A 1 -13.25 -1.39 -3.88
C SER A 1 -13.03 -0.75 -5.25
N LEU A 2 -12.54 -1.52 -6.21
CA LEU A 2 -12.43 -1.06 -7.59
C LEU A 2 -13.81 -1.02 -8.26
N THR A 3 -14.05 -0.02 -9.11
CA THR A 3 -15.29 0.05 -9.90
C THR A 3 -15.26 -0.96 -11.06
N PRO A 4 -16.43 -1.31 -11.66
CA PRO A 4 -16.46 -2.16 -12.85
C PRO A 4 -15.65 -1.61 -14.02
N GLU A 5 -15.63 -0.29 -14.21
CA GLU A 5 -14.84 0.38 -15.25
C GLU A 5 -13.34 0.23 -14.99
N GLN A 6 -12.90 0.39 -13.75
CA GLN A 6 -11.50 0.17 -13.35
C GLN A 6 -11.08 -1.28 -13.53
N LEU A 7 -11.94 -2.23 -13.23
CA LEU A 7 -11.68 -3.66 -13.48
C LEU A 7 -11.55 -3.96 -14.98
N ALA A 8 -12.41 -3.38 -15.81
CA ALA A 8 -12.35 -3.53 -17.27
C ALA A 8 -11.05 -2.92 -17.84
N GLU A 9 -10.63 -1.75 -17.36
CA GLU A 9 -9.37 -1.13 -17.75
C GLU A 9 -8.16 -2.00 -17.36
N ILE A 10 -8.17 -2.57 -16.15
CA ILE A 10 -7.12 -3.48 -15.69
C ILE A 10 -7.02 -4.69 -16.61
N GLU A 11 -8.15 -5.30 -16.99
CA GLU A 11 -8.17 -6.47 -17.87
C GLU A 11 -7.65 -6.13 -19.26
N GLN A 12 -8.03 -4.99 -19.81
CA GLN A 12 -7.50 -4.49 -21.06
C GLN A 12 -5.97 -4.26 -21.01
N LEU A 13 -5.44 -3.72 -19.93
CA LEU A 13 -4.00 -3.55 -19.72
C LEU A 13 -3.28 -4.90 -19.64
N ARG A 14 -3.89 -5.91 -19.04
CA ARG A 14 -3.34 -7.27 -18.93
C ARG A 14 -3.29 -8.01 -20.25
N GLU A 15 -4.12 -7.65 -21.23
CA GLU A 15 -4.11 -8.22 -22.58
C GLU A 15 -2.97 -7.66 -23.46
N GLN A 16 -2.45 -6.48 -23.13
CA GLN A 16 -1.35 -5.88 -23.87
C GLN A 16 -0.05 -6.70 -23.71
N ARG A 17 0.59 -7.01 -24.80
CA ARG A 17 1.84 -7.77 -24.83
C ARG A 17 2.89 -7.05 -25.65
N SER A 18 4.13 -7.09 -25.16
CA SER A 18 5.31 -6.58 -25.87
C SER A 18 6.48 -7.52 -25.66
N SER A 19 7.29 -7.73 -26.69
CA SER A 19 8.57 -8.41 -26.53
C SER A 19 9.58 -7.47 -25.87
N THR A 20 10.33 -7.98 -24.90
CA THR A 20 11.36 -7.22 -24.18
C THR A 20 12.59 -8.09 -23.93
N LEU A 21 13.76 -7.46 -23.79
CA LEU A 21 15.02 -8.13 -23.42
C LEU A 21 15.36 -7.98 -21.93
N ARG A 22 14.44 -7.52 -21.11
CA ARG A 22 14.63 -7.44 -19.64
C ARG A 22 14.53 -8.81 -18.98
N ALA A 23 15.08 -8.94 -17.77
CA ALA A 23 14.82 -10.09 -16.92
C ALA A 23 13.32 -10.22 -16.61
N VAL A 24 12.80 -11.44 -16.61
CA VAL A 24 11.39 -11.75 -16.41
C VAL A 24 11.26 -12.74 -15.24
N SER A 25 10.46 -12.37 -14.24
CA SER A 25 10.01 -13.26 -13.18
C SER A 25 8.60 -13.77 -13.51
N GLU A 26 8.45 -15.06 -13.82
CA GLU A 26 7.14 -15.64 -14.14
C GLU A 26 6.12 -15.45 -13.01
N GLY A 27 6.58 -15.53 -11.76
CA GLY A 27 5.73 -15.25 -10.61
C GLY A 27 5.19 -13.82 -10.61
N MET A 28 6.03 -12.83 -10.90
CA MET A 28 5.61 -11.43 -10.95
C MET A 28 4.70 -11.14 -12.14
N GLU A 29 4.98 -11.71 -13.31
CA GLU A 29 4.13 -11.58 -14.52
C GLU A 29 2.70 -12.04 -14.25
N GLY A 30 2.53 -13.10 -13.45
CA GLY A 30 1.21 -13.60 -13.04
C GLY A 30 0.41 -12.63 -12.15
N HIS A 31 1.08 -11.66 -11.53
CA HIS A 31 0.48 -10.73 -10.56
C HIS A 31 0.38 -9.29 -11.06
N ILE A 32 1.00 -8.94 -12.20
CA ILE A 32 0.93 -7.58 -12.75
C ILE A 32 -0.54 -7.17 -12.95
N TYR A 33 -0.86 -5.96 -12.49
CA TYR A 33 -2.17 -5.33 -12.50
C TYR A 33 -3.26 -6.02 -11.66
N THR A 34 -3.01 -7.18 -11.09
CA THR A 34 -3.99 -7.82 -10.20
C THR A 34 -4.08 -7.05 -8.89
N ALA A 35 -5.29 -6.56 -8.56
CA ALA A 35 -5.54 -5.89 -7.29
C ALA A 35 -5.90 -6.92 -6.22
N TYR A 36 -5.10 -6.97 -5.17
CA TYR A 36 -5.34 -7.82 -4.00
C TYR A 36 -6.03 -6.98 -2.92
N PRO A 37 -7.27 -7.31 -2.54
CA PRO A 37 -7.99 -6.59 -1.49
C PRO A 37 -7.25 -6.67 -0.15
N VAL A 38 -7.21 -5.56 0.55
CA VAL A 38 -6.63 -5.44 1.90
C VAL A 38 -7.57 -4.59 2.75
N LEU A 39 -7.96 -5.09 3.90
CA LEU A 39 -8.94 -4.45 4.78
C LEU A 39 -10.32 -4.32 4.10
N ASP A 40 -11.07 -3.27 4.43
CA ASP A 40 -12.43 -3.04 3.92
C ASP A 40 -12.48 -2.37 2.54
N HIS A 41 -11.60 -1.41 2.27
CA HIS A 41 -11.57 -0.64 1.00
C HIS A 41 -10.20 -0.59 0.33
N GLY A 42 -9.16 -1.11 1.00
CA GLY A 42 -7.79 -1.07 0.52
C GLY A 42 -7.47 -2.14 -0.52
N PHE A 43 -6.35 -1.96 -1.19
CA PHE A 43 -5.76 -2.98 -2.05
C PHE A 43 -4.25 -2.76 -2.21
N VAL A 44 -3.57 -3.81 -2.65
CA VAL A 44 -2.21 -3.76 -3.18
C VAL A 44 -2.22 -4.33 -4.60
N ARG A 45 -1.61 -3.63 -5.53
CA ARG A 45 -1.51 -4.01 -6.94
C ARG A 45 -0.08 -3.82 -7.44
N VAL A 46 0.49 -4.84 -8.06
CA VAL A 46 1.78 -4.73 -8.73
C VAL A 46 1.60 -4.01 -10.07
N ILE A 47 2.35 -2.94 -10.30
CA ILE A 47 2.32 -2.18 -11.56
C ILE A 47 3.47 -2.58 -12.47
N ASP A 48 4.67 -2.78 -11.88
CA ASP A 48 5.88 -3.10 -12.62
C ASP A 48 6.92 -3.66 -11.66
N TYR A 49 7.98 -4.26 -12.19
CA TYR A 49 9.11 -4.72 -11.39
C TYR A 49 10.40 -4.69 -12.22
N MET A 50 11.53 -4.70 -11.54
CA MET A 50 12.85 -4.81 -12.15
C MET A 50 13.63 -5.93 -11.45
N GLY A 51 14.18 -6.86 -12.22
CA GLY A 51 15.01 -7.96 -11.73
C GLY A 51 14.22 -9.21 -11.34
N ASP A 52 14.98 -10.21 -10.93
CA ASP A 52 14.54 -11.52 -10.48
C ASP A 52 15.56 -12.10 -9.49
N ASP A 53 15.37 -13.32 -9.04
CA ASP A 53 16.32 -13.98 -8.14
C ASP A 53 17.73 -14.13 -8.75
N ALA A 54 17.81 -14.33 -10.07
CA ALA A 54 19.08 -14.39 -10.78
C ALA A 54 19.81 -13.05 -10.76
N ALA A 55 19.10 -11.93 -10.83
CA ALA A 55 19.68 -10.58 -10.75
C ALA A 55 20.36 -10.33 -9.39
N ILE A 56 19.74 -10.78 -8.29
CA ILE A 56 20.34 -10.74 -6.94
C ILE A 56 21.65 -11.51 -6.90
N CYS A 57 21.65 -12.72 -7.44
CA CYS A 57 22.84 -13.57 -7.47
C CYS A 57 23.94 -13.01 -8.36
N GLN A 58 23.59 -12.44 -9.50
CA GLN A 58 24.53 -11.75 -10.39
C GLN A 58 25.18 -10.56 -9.70
N ALA A 59 24.40 -9.72 -9.03
CA ALA A 59 24.92 -8.59 -8.27
C ALA A 59 25.92 -9.02 -7.19
N ALA A 60 25.59 -10.07 -6.43
CA ALA A 60 26.48 -10.61 -5.42
C ALA A 60 27.80 -11.15 -6.03
N ARG A 61 27.73 -11.82 -7.19
CA ARG A 61 28.88 -12.43 -7.86
C ARG A 61 29.84 -11.41 -8.50
N VAL A 62 29.34 -10.24 -8.86
CA VAL A 62 30.20 -9.14 -9.38
C VAL A 62 31.34 -8.83 -8.42
N SER A 63 31.11 -8.88 -7.11
CA SER A 63 32.10 -8.63 -6.08
C SER A 63 33.30 -9.60 -6.12
N TYR A 64 33.14 -10.78 -6.74
CA TYR A 64 34.21 -11.78 -6.85
C TYR A 64 34.96 -11.73 -8.19
N GLY A 65 34.62 -10.82 -9.11
CA GLY A 65 35.29 -10.65 -10.39
C GLY A 65 35.25 -11.88 -11.32
N LYS A 66 34.47 -12.89 -11.05
CA LYS A 66 34.42 -14.17 -11.76
C LYS A 66 33.14 -14.38 -12.54
N GLY A 67 32.61 -13.40 -13.22
CA GLY A 67 31.47 -13.56 -14.11
C GLY A 67 30.36 -14.49 -13.62
N THR A 68 29.28 -14.57 -14.32
CA THR A 68 28.13 -15.44 -14.02
C THR A 68 28.51 -16.91 -14.08
N LYS A 69 28.73 -17.56 -12.94
CA LYS A 69 28.75 -19.01 -12.87
C LYS A 69 27.35 -19.53 -12.55
N SER A 70 26.99 -20.57 -13.28
CA SER A 70 25.71 -21.27 -13.38
C SER A 70 24.73 -21.22 -12.20
N VAL A 71 23.48 -21.16 -12.58
CA VAL A 71 22.19 -21.13 -11.89
C VAL A 71 21.97 -22.21 -10.81
N GLN A 72 22.85 -23.16 -10.62
CA GLN A 72 22.58 -24.38 -9.81
C GLN A 72 22.51 -24.17 -8.28
N ASN A 73 22.77 -22.97 -7.75
CA ASN A 73 22.68 -22.74 -6.30
C ASN A 73 22.26 -21.31 -5.92
N ASP A 74 21.39 -20.71 -6.70
CA ASP A 74 20.98 -19.32 -6.46
C ASP A 74 20.15 -19.19 -5.17
N GLU A 75 19.27 -20.15 -4.88
CA GLU A 75 18.51 -20.18 -3.64
C GLU A 75 19.40 -20.23 -2.40
N GLY A 76 20.42 -21.06 -2.41
CA GLY A 76 21.39 -21.17 -1.31
C GLY A 76 22.17 -19.87 -1.10
N LEU A 77 22.55 -19.18 -2.19
CA LEU A 77 23.22 -17.89 -2.13
C LEU A 77 22.29 -16.80 -1.60
N ILE A 78 21.06 -16.71 -2.06
CA ILE A 78 20.07 -15.75 -1.58
C ILE A 78 19.84 -15.91 -0.08
N ARG A 79 19.63 -17.15 0.38
CA ARG A 79 19.47 -17.44 1.81
C ARG A 79 20.71 -17.08 2.64
N TYR A 80 21.91 -17.29 2.10
CA TYR A 80 23.16 -16.87 2.73
C TYR A 80 23.22 -15.35 2.85
N LEU A 81 22.97 -14.61 1.77
CA LEU A 81 22.98 -13.15 1.74
C LEU A 81 21.99 -12.56 2.77
N MET A 82 20.76 -13.09 2.82
CA MET A 82 19.75 -12.68 3.80
C MET A 82 20.20 -12.93 5.24
N ARG A 83 20.72 -14.12 5.53
CA ARG A 83 21.16 -14.49 6.87
C ARG A 83 22.30 -13.62 7.39
N HIS A 84 23.17 -13.18 6.49
CA HIS A 84 24.34 -12.39 6.82
C HIS A 84 24.16 -10.89 6.57
N TRP A 85 22.92 -10.44 6.35
CA TRP A 85 22.56 -9.02 6.16
C TRP A 85 23.32 -8.34 5.01
N HIS A 86 23.63 -9.06 3.95
CA HIS A 86 24.15 -8.50 2.71
C HIS A 86 23.00 -7.91 1.89
N SER A 87 22.60 -6.68 2.18
CA SER A 87 21.41 -6.05 1.60
C SER A 87 21.59 -5.57 0.16
N THR A 88 22.75 -5.05 -0.19
CA THR A 88 23.00 -4.40 -1.51
C THR A 88 22.60 -5.26 -2.72
N PRO A 89 22.86 -6.58 -2.78
CA PRO A 89 22.39 -7.37 -3.92
C PRO A 89 20.88 -7.38 -4.12
N PHE A 90 20.09 -7.28 -3.03
CA PHE A 90 18.62 -7.19 -3.08
C PHE A 90 18.14 -5.83 -3.57
N GLU A 91 18.91 -4.77 -3.37
CA GLU A 91 18.62 -3.42 -3.85
C GLU A 91 18.73 -3.28 -5.37
N MET A 92 19.24 -4.32 -6.06
CA MET A 92 19.26 -4.40 -7.53
C MET A 92 17.92 -4.87 -8.11
N CYS A 93 16.93 -5.13 -7.26
CA CYS A 93 15.56 -5.47 -7.65
C CYS A 93 14.60 -4.45 -7.06
N GLU A 94 13.58 -4.08 -7.84
CA GLU A 94 12.55 -3.13 -7.42
C GLU A 94 11.17 -3.68 -7.76
N ILE A 95 10.16 -3.31 -6.95
CA ILE A 95 8.76 -3.58 -7.23
C ILE A 95 8.01 -2.26 -7.16
N LYS A 96 7.28 -1.92 -8.23
CA LYS A 96 6.39 -0.77 -8.27
C LYS A 96 4.98 -1.22 -7.89
N LEU A 97 4.46 -0.62 -6.84
CA LEU A 97 3.13 -0.93 -6.30
C LEU A 97 2.19 0.26 -6.48
N HIS A 98 0.94 -0.03 -6.72
CA HIS A 98 -0.19 0.87 -6.48
C HIS A 98 -0.90 0.36 -5.22
N VAL A 99 -0.99 1.21 -4.21
CA VAL A 99 -1.53 0.83 -2.90
C VAL A 99 -2.63 1.80 -2.50
N LYS A 100 -3.76 1.27 -2.08
CA LYS A 100 -4.83 2.05 -1.43
C LYS A 100 -4.85 1.67 0.04
N LEU A 101 -4.64 2.66 0.92
CA LEU A 101 -4.42 2.44 2.34
C LEU A 101 -4.94 3.62 3.18
N PRO A 102 -5.30 3.40 4.46
CA PRO A 102 -5.66 4.51 5.35
C PRO A 102 -4.46 5.41 5.64
N VAL A 103 -4.71 6.72 5.79
CA VAL A 103 -3.66 7.72 6.05
C VAL A 103 -2.83 7.38 7.30
N PHE A 104 -3.44 6.86 8.38
CA PHE A 104 -2.67 6.51 9.58
C PHE A 104 -1.68 5.35 9.33
N VAL A 105 -1.99 4.42 8.41
CA VAL A 105 -1.07 3.36 7.97
C VAL A 105 0.03 3.96 7.09
N ALA A 106 -0.36 4.82 6.13
CA ALA A 106 0.57 5.52 5.25
C ALA A 106 1.63 6.30 6.05
N ARG A 107 1.22 6.97 7.12
CA ARG A 107 2.12 7.70 8.04
C ARG A 107 3.18 6.80 8.71
N GLN A 108 2.86 5.55 8.96
CA GLN A 108 3.82 4.56 9.47
C GLN A 108 4.73 4.06 8.36
N TRP A 109 4.16 3.71 7.21
CA TRP A 109 4.89 3.11 6.11
C TRP A 109 5.92 4.07 5.49
N ILE A 110 5.59 5.34 5.34
CA ILE A 110 6.50 6.35 4.76
C ILE A 110 7.82 6.51 5.54
N ARG A 111 7.93 5.97 6.75
CA ARG A 111 9.18 5.97 7.53
C ARG A 111 10.20 4.96 6.97
N HIS A 112 9.81 4.03 6.14
CA HIS A 112 10.69 3.13 5.39
C HIS A 112 11.18 3.86 4.13
N ARG A 113 12.33 4.52 4.25
CA ARG A 113 12.85 5.51 3.29
C ARG A 113 13.51 4.94 2.04
N THR A 114 13.54 3.62 1.87
CA THR A 114 14.06 2.97 0.67
C THR A 114 13.09 3.02 -0.52
N ALA A 115 11.84 3.38 -0.29
CA ALA A 115 10.81 3.52 -1.31
C ALA A 115 10.68 4.97 -1.79
N ASN A 116 10.44 5.16 -3.08
CA ASN A 116 9.94 6.41 -3.66
C ASN A 116 8.40 6.36 -3.62
N VAL A 117 7.77 7.44 -3.16
CA VAL A 117 6.33 7.50 -2.99
C VAL A 117 5.76 8.69 -3.74
N ASN A 118 4.70 8.44 -4.52
CA ASN A 118 3.85 9.48 -5.08
C ASN A 118 2.44 9.25 -4.57
N GLU A 119 1.89 10.26 -3.87
CA GLU A 119 0.60 10.14 -3.20
C GLU A 119 -0.50 10.88 -3.96
N TYR A 120 -1.69 10.31 -3.99
CA TYR A 120 -2.91 10.96 -4.45
C TYR A 120 -3.13 12.29 -3.73
N SER A 121 -3.29 13.36 -4.49
CA SER A 121 -3.30 14.71 -3.90
C SER A 121 -4.71 15.18 -3.55
N ALA A 122 -5.01 15.25 -2.26
CA ALA A 122 -6.20 15.91 -1.74
C ALA A 122 -6.23 17.44 -1.95
N ARG A 123 -5.20 18.02 -2.57
CA ARG A 123 -5.17 19.43 -2.99
C ARG A 123 -5.81 19.61 -4.36
N TYR A 124 -5.65 18.62 -5.24
CA TYR A 124 -6.16 18.67 -6.62
C TYR A 124 -7.48 17.97 -6.81
N SER A 125 -7.76 16.98 -5.98
CA SER A 125 -8.96 16.15 -6.05
C SER A 125 -9.67 16.08 -4.70
N ILE A 126 -10.98 15.84 -4.74
CA ILE A 126 -11.78 15.50 -3.56
C ILE A 126 -11.46 14.03 -3.23
N LEU A 127 -11.10 13.75 -1.98
CA LEU A 127 -10.87 12.38 -1.54
C LEU A 127 -12.18 11.59 -1.53
N ASP A 128 -12.11 10.32 -1.87
CA ASP A 128 -13.25 9.42 -1.79
C ASP A 128 -13.77 9.32 -0.34
N ARG A 129 -15.09 9.19 -0.18
CA ARG A 129 -15.74 9.01 1.13
C ARG A 129 -15.56 7.56 1.62
N GLU A 130 -14.33 7.16 1.81
CA GLU A 130 -13.99 5.82 2.27
C GLU A 130 -13.08 5.87 3.49
N PHE A 131 -13.49 5.19 4.56
CA PHE A 131 -12.83 5.19 5.85
C PHE A 131 -12.59 3.76 6.29
N TYR A 132 -11.42 3.49 6.83
CA TYR A 132 -11.17 2.22 7.48
C TYR A 132 -11.95 2.13 8.79
N ILE A 133 -12.85 1.16 8.84
CA ILE A 133 -13.55 0.77 10.06
C ILE A 133 -13.15 -0.67 10.37
N PRO A 134 -12.51 -0.93 11.52
CA PRO A 134 -12.08 -2.29 11.84
C PRO A 134 -13.27 -3.24 11.95
N ALA A 135 -13.09 -4.47 11.48
CA ALA A 135 -14.05 -5.53 11.76
C ALA A 135 -14.09 -5.81 13.28
N PRO A 136 -15.22 -6.27 13.83
CA PRO A 136 -15.38 -6.48 15.28
C PRO A 136 -14.25 -7.30 15.92
N GLU A 137 -13.75 -8.32 15.21
CA GLU A 137 -12.65 -9.18 15.64
C GLU A 137 -11.28 -8.47 15.69
N HIS A 138 -11.20 -7.25 15.19
CA HIS A 138 -9.98 -6.43 15.21
C HIS A 138 -10.05 -5.27 16.19
N VAL A 139 -11.18 -5.06 16.84
CA VAL A 139 -11.35 -4.03 17.87
C VAL A 139 -10.76 -4.55 19.17
N ALA A 140 -9.52 -4.18 19.47
CA ALA A 140 -8.79 -4.68 20.62
C ALA A 140 -8.40 -3.54 21.58
N ALA A 141 -8.35 -3.87 22.88
CA ALA A 141 -7.85 -2.99 23.90
C ALA A 141 -6.35 -2.69 23.73
N GLN A 142 -5.85 -1.69 24.43
CA GLN A 142 -4.40 -1.46 24.54
C GLN A 142 -3.77 -2.58 25.38
N SER A 143 -2.66 -3.14 24.92
CA SER A 143 -1.89 -4.09 25.73
C SER A 143 -1.35 -3.42 27.00
N VAL A 144 -1.48 -4.11 28.11
CA VAL A 144 -0.94 -3.65 29.42
C VAL A 144 0.53 -4.05 29.60
N VAL A 145 1.04 -4.93 28.75
CA VAL A 145 2.42 -5.46 28.84
C VAL A 145 3.34 -4.77 27.83
N ASN A 146 2.80 -4.40 26.67
CA ASN A 146 3.56 -3.75 25.58
C ASN A 146 2.81 -2.50 25.11
N ASN A 147 3.38 -1.34 25.33
CA ASN A 147 2.78 -0.06 24.96
C ASN A 147 2.52 0.11 23.45
N GLN A 148 3.09 -0.72 22.60
CA GLN A 148 2.88 -0.74 21.14
C GLN A 148 1.95 -1.88 20.70
N GLY A 149 1.60 -2.79 21.61
CA GLY A 149 0.82 -3.99 21.30
C GLY A 149 -0.68 -3.81 21.52
N ARG A 150 -1.43 -4.71 20.92
CA ARG A 150 -2.87 -4.88 21.18
C ARG A 150 -3.05 -5.88 22.30
N GLY A 151 -4.05 -5.66 23.15
CA GLY A 151 -4.53 -6.57 24.18
C GLY A 151 -5.70 -7.42 23.68
N ASP A 152 -6.60 -7.75 24.62
CA ASP A 152 -7.78 -8.56 24.32
C ASP A 152 -8.76 -7.85 23.40
N ILE A 153 -9.51 -8.62 22.63
CA ILE A 153 -10.56 -8.11 21.75
C ILE A 153 -11.71 -7.60 22.62
N LEU A 154 -12.15 -6.38 22.34
CA LEU A 154 -13.36 -5.82 22.96
C LEU A 154 -14.59 -6.56 22.43
N THR A 155 -15.53 -6.80 23.29
CA THR A 155 -16.77 -7.55 22.97
C THR A 155 -18.02 -6.81 23.45
N GLY A 156 -19.18 -7.25 22.96
CA GLY A 156 -20.47 -6.75 23.42
C GLY A 156 -20.70 -5.25 23.14
N GLU A 157 -21.31 -4.57 24.10
CA GLU A 157 -21.72 -3.17 23.96
C GLU A 157 -20.53 -2.20 23.81
N GLU A 158 -19.39 -2.52 24.41
CA GLU A 158 -18.19 -1.67 24.31
C GLU A 158 -17.62 -1.66 22.90
N ALA A 159 -17.49 -2.82 22.25
CA ALA A 159 -17.05 -2.93 20.87
C ALA A 159 -18.02 -2.21 19.93
N THR A 160 -19.32 -2.41 20.12
CA THR A 160 -20.37 -1.75 19.34
C THR A 160 -20.28 -0.23 19.47
N ARG A 161 -20.17 0.28 20.68
CA ARG A 161 -20.03 1.73 20.94
C ARG A 161 -18.79 2.33 20.26
N VAL A 162 -17.63 1.64 20.33
CA VAL A 162 -16.41 2.10 19.68
C VAL A 162 -16.57 2.16 18.16
N LEU A 163 -17.16 1.14 17.55
CA LEU A 163 -17.40 1.11 16.10
C LEU A 163 -18.38 2.20 15.65
N GLU A 164 -19.43 2.46 16.43
CA GLU A 164 -20.38 3.55 16.17
C GLU A 164 -19.72 4.92 16.22
N ILE A 165 -18.87 5.18 17.22
CA ILE A 165 -18.10 6.42 17.31
C ILE A 165 -17.22 6.59 16.07
N LEU A 166 -16.44 5.57 15.68
CA LEU A 166 -15.55 5.65 14.52
C LEU A 166 -16.33 5.97 13.24
N LYS A 167 -17.48 5.32 13.02
CA LYS A 167 -18.35 5.56 11.85
C LYS A 167 -18.94 6.96 11.86
N ALA A 168 -19.54 7.36 12.98
CA ALA A 168 -20.24 8.64 13.11
C ALA A 168 -19.27 9.83 12.98
N ASP A 169 -18.10 9.76 13.62
CA ASP A 169 -17.10 10.83 13.56
C ASP A 169 -16.48 10.94 12.17
N SER A 170 -16.20 9.81 11.50
CA SER A 170 -15.69 9.82 10.13
C SER A 170 -16.70 10.44 9.16
N ALA A 171 -17.97 10.05 9.25
CA ALA A 171 -19.03 10.60 8.41
C ALA A 171 -19.21 12.11 8.63
N ARG A 172 -19.30 12.53 9.89
CA ARG A 172 -19.47 13.95 10.26
C ARG A 172 -18.28 14.82 9.81
N ALA A 173 -17.06 14.33 9.97
CA ALA A 173 -15.87 15.06 9.53
C ALA A 173 -15.87 15.26 8.01
N TYR A 174 -16.29 14.24 7.27
CA TYR A 174 -16.37 14.31 5.82
C TYR A 174 -17.52 15.23 5.35
N ASP A 175 -18.69 15.18 5.96
CA ASP A 175 -19.79 16.08 5.66
C ASP A 175 -19.36 17.55 5.86
N ASN A 176 -18.64 17.85 6.92
CA ASN A 176 -18.07 19.16 7.16
C ASN A 176 -17.02 19.55 6.12
N TYR A 177 -16.19 18.60 5.67
CA TYR A 177 -15.22 18.82 4.60
C TYR A 177 -15.94 19.21 3.29
N GLU A 178 -16.97 18.47 2.89
CA GLU A 178 -17.76 18.78 1.68
C GLU A 178 -18.43 20.15 1.78
N ASN A 179 -18.95 20.50 2.96
CA ASN A 179 -19.59 21.81 3.19
C ASN A 179 -18.59 22.98 3.17
N MET A 180 -17.32 22.75 3.48
CA MET A 180 -16.28 23.78 3.46
C MET A 180 -15.70 24.04 2.08
N ILE A 181 -15.67 23.05 1.20
CA ILE A 181 -15.10 23.19 -0.13
C ILE A 181 -16.06 23.92 -1.07
N SER A 182 -15.51 24.58 -2.10
CA SER A 182 -16.31 25.26 -3.11
C SER A 182 -17.18 24.28 -3.87
N GLN A 183 -18.49 24.53 -3.90
CA GLN A 183 -19.49 23.80 -4.67
C GLN A 183 -20.30 24.78 -5.55
N ASP A 184 -20.67 24.33 -6.75
CA ASP A 184 -21.62 25.00 -7.64
C ASP A 184 -21.36 26.51 -7.92
N GLY A 185 -20.08 26.87 -8.07
CA GLY A 185 -19.71 28.26 -8.38
C GLY A 185 -19.68 29.19 -7.18
N GLN A 186 -19.94 28.71 -5.97
CA GLN A 186 -19.76 29.48 -4.73
C GLN A 186 -18.31 29.42 -4.26
N GLN A 187 -17.83 30.51 -3.68
CA GLN A 187 -16.51 30.59 -3.08
C GLN A 187 -16.49 29.77 -1.79
N GLY A 188 -15.64 28.72 -1.75
CA GLY A 188 -15.40 27.88 -0.57
C GLY A 188 -13.96 27.95 -0.10
N LEU A 189 -13.67 27.24 0.99
CA LEU A 189 -12.33 27.11 1.52
C LEU A 189 -11.45 26.31 0.54
N ALA A 190 -10.17 26.70 0.41
CA ALA A 190 -9.21 25.95 -0.40
C ALA A 190 -9.14 24.49 0.07
N ARG A 191 -9.11 23.53 -0.87
CA ARG A 191 -9.08 22.09 -0.56
C ARG A 191 -7.96 21.71 0.39
N GLU A 192 -6.78 22.33 0.25
CA GLU A 192 -5.62 22.07 1.13
C GLU A 192 -5.89 22.46 2.59
N LEU A 193 -6.79 23.39 2.86
CA LEU A 193 -7.20 23.78 4.20
C LEU A 193 -8.41 22.98 4.67
N ALA A 194 -9.40 22.76 3.82
CA ALA A 194 -10.61 22.03 4.17
C ALA A 194 -10.31 20.60 4.65
N ARG A 195 -9.29 19.95 4.07
CA ARG A 195 -8.87 18.59 4.44
C ARG A 195 -8.24 18.45 5.84
N MET A 196 -7.94 19.55 6.54
CA MET A 196 -7.28 19.51 7.85
C MET A 196 -8.04 18.69 8.90
N ASN A 197 -9.38 18.69 8.81
CA ASN A 197 -10.24 17.96 9.75
C ASN A 197 -10.65 16.57 9.27
N LEU A 198 -10.13 16.09 8.14
CA LEU A 198 -10.41 14.72 7.71
C LEU A 198 -9.74 13.73 8.69
N PRO A 199 -10.44 12.66 9.07
CA PRO A 199 -9.93 11.72 10.04
C PRO A 199 -8.80 10.88 9.45
N ALA A 200 -7.86 10.43 10.30
CA ALA A 200 -6.69 9.68 9.86
C ALA A 200 -7.00 8.30 9.27
N ASN A 201 -8.22 7.78 9.46
CA ASN A 201 -8.67 6.52 8.88
C ASN A 201 -9.22 6.66 7.44
N ILE A 202 -9.24 7.88 6.88
CA ILE A 202 -9.60 8.08 5.46
C ILE A 202 -8.56 7.39 4.57
N TYR A 203 -9.03 6.83 3.44
CA TYR A 203 -8.16 6.18 2.47
C TYR A 203 -7.44 7.18 1.58
N THR A 204 -6.17 6.90 1.30
CA THR A 204 -5.33 7.54 0.29
C THR A 204 -4.76 6.50 -0.66
N GLN A 205 -4.10 6.93 -1.72
CA GLN A 205 -3.46 6.03 -2.69
C GLN A 205 -2.01 6.47 -2.96
N TRP A 206 -1.17 5.50 -3.11
CA TRP A 206 0.26 5.65 -3.43
C TRP A 206 0.61 4.96 -4.74
#